data_82c3277e636f46d7483fc6c719bec975
#
_entry.id   82c3277e636f46d7483fc6c719bec975
#
_cell.length_a   1.000
_cell.length_b   1.000
_cell.length_c   1.000
_cell.angle_alpha   90.00
_cell.angle_beta   90.00
_cell.angle_gamma   90.00
#
_symmetry.space_group_name_H-M   'P 1'
#
loop_
_entity.id
_entity.type
_entity.pdbx_description
1 polymer ?
#
loop_
_entity_poly.entity_id
_entity_poly.type
_entity_poly.pdbx_seq_one_letter_code
_entity_poly.pdbx_strand_id
1 'polypeptide(L)'
;RFSMPWSSPAARMKELIEAIRAIWDCWQNESKLNFRGDFYTHTLMTPMFSPGPNPFGIPKIYVAAVGPLMTKAVAESADGLLVHPFHTPQYMQETTLPIVESALSSIGKKRSNFDFSISVMTATGTNEESYNRAINACKSAISFYASTPAYKGVLETHGYGDLQPKLNLMSKEGKWKEMTSLIDDELLNTVAVVAETPEAAAEEIKARYGDQGDRITPGFYSTENGLAARVIETLKN
;
A
#
# COMPACT_ATOMS: atom_id res chain seq x y z
N ARG A 1 18.13 3.04 -9.25
CA ARG A 1 17.93 2.23 -10.47
C ARG A 1 17.77 3.10 -11.72
N PHE A 2 17.19 4.28 -11.60
CA PHE A 2 16.91 5.18 -12.74
C PHE A 2 17.88 6.37 -12.79
N SER A 3 18.98 6.32 -12.05
CA SER A 3 20.02 7.37 -11.99
C SER A 3 19.51 8.77 -11.67
N MET A 4 18.33 8.87 -11.06
CA MET A 4 17.77 10.14 -10.60
C MET A 4 18.31 10.50 -9.21
N PRO A 5 18.61 11.79 -8.94
CA PRO A 5 19.00 12.22 -7.62
C PRO A 5 17.94 11.86 -6.58
N TRP A 6 18.37 11.25 -5.48
CA TRP A 6 17.48 10.90 -4.37
C TRP A 6 17.60 11.94 -3.26
N SER A 7 16.52 12.65 -2.99
CA SER A 7 16.49 13.65 -1.92
C SER A 7 15.09 13.84 -1.37
N SER A 8 14.99 13.98 -0.05
CA SER A 8 13.77 14.39 0.67
C SER A 8 12.47 13.74 0.16
N PRO A 9 12.37 12.39 0.11
CA PRO A 9 11.30 11.71 -0.64
C PRO A 9 9.89 12.08 -0.16
N ALA A 10 9.66 12.27 1.13
CA ALA A 10 8.36 12.63 1.68
C ALA A 10 7.95 14.07 1.30
N ALA A 11 8.87 15.05 1.46
CA ALA A 11 8.61 16.43 1.08
C ALA A 11 8.40 16.56 -0.44
N ARG A 12 9.23 15.87 -1.23
CA ARG A 12 9.09 15.83 -2.69
C ARG A 12 7.77 15.21 -3.15
N MET A 13 7.30 14.14 -2.48
CA MET A 13 6.01 13.52 -2.80
C MET A 13 4.85 14.46 -2.48
N LYS A 14 4.87 15.12 -1.33
CA LYS A 14 3.87 16.11 -0.95
C LYS A 14 3.78 17.21 -1.99
N GLU A 15 4.90 17.83 -2.34
CA GLU A 15 4.95 18.90 -3.33
C GLU A 15 4.54 18.42 -4.74
N LEU A 16 4.88 17.17 -5.12
CA LEU A 16 4.41 16.59 -6.38
C LEU A 16 2.87 16.52 -6.44
N ILE A 17 2.23 16.10 -5.35
CA ILE A 17 0.77 16.03 -5.27
C ILE A 17 0.16 17.43 -5.37
N GLU A 18 0.73 18.41 -4.67
CA GLU A 18 0.31 19.82 -4.72
C GLU A 18 0.48 20.39 -6.15
N ALA A 19 1.59 20.07 -6.83
CA ALA A 19 1.83 20.47 -8.21
C ALA A 19 0.81 19.86 -9.20
N ILE A 20 0.50 18.57 -9.03
CA ILE A 20 -0.53 17.90 -9.84
C ILE A 20 -1.90 18.55 -9.61
N ARG A 21 -2.26 18.84 -8.36
CA ARG A 21 -3.52 19.53 -8.04
C ARG A 21 -3.59 20.94 -8.66
N ALA A 22 -2.50 21.69 -8.64
CA ALA A 22 -2.45 23.01 -9.26
C ALA A 22 -2.63 22.94 -10.80
N ILE A 23 -2.07 21.91 -11.46
CA ILE A 23 -2.28 21.68 -12.88
C ILE A 23 -3.75 21.33 -13.16
N TRP A 24 -4.33 20.41 -12.40
CA TRP A 24 -5.72 20.00 -12.56
C TRP A 24 -6.71 21.11 -12.24
N ASP A 25 -6.41 21.93 -11.25
CA ASP A 25 -7.20 23.14 -10.93
C ASP A 25 -7.18 24.15 -12.07
N CYS A 26 -5.99 24.37 -12.69
CA CYS A 26 -5.85 25.19 -13.87
C CYS A 26 -6.73 24.69 -15.04
N TRP A 27 -6.78 23.39 -15.29
CA TRP A 27 -7.66 22.81 -16.33
C TRP A 27 -9.14 22.93 -15.97
N GLN A 28 -9.49 22.62 -14.71
CA GLN A 28 -10.89 22.56 -14.25
C GLN A 28 -11.54 23.93 -14.17
N ASN A 29 -10.80 24.95 -13.75
CA ASN A 29 -11.29 26.29 -13.51
C ASN A 29 -10.80 27.32 -14.54
N GLU A 30 -10.09 26.88 -15.59
CA GLU A 30 -9.50 27.72 -16.63
C GLU A 30 -8.64 28.86 -16.05
N SER A 31 -8.02 28.60 -14.91
CA SER A 31 -7.19 29.56 -14.17
C SER A 31 -5.75 29.58 -14.70
N LYS A 32 -4.99 30.62 -14.36
CA LYS A 32 -3.56 30.70 -14.72
C LYS A 32 -2.75 29.74 -13.87
N LEU A 33 -2.00 28.82 -14.50
CA LEU A 33 -1.06 27.95 -13.81
C LEU A 33 0.10 28.77 -13.23
N ASN A 34 0.27 28.73 -11.90
CA ASN A 34 1.37 29.40 -11.21
C ASN A 34 1.73 28.61 -9.92
N PHE A 35 2.35 27.46 -10.11
CA PHE A 35 2.91 26.65 -9.04
C PHE A 35 4.42 26.87 -8.93
N ARG A 36 4.93 27.21 -7.75
CA ARG A 36 6.35 27.42 -7.45
C ARG A 36 6.67 26.81 -6.12
N GLY A 37 7.29 25.63 -6.14
CA GLY A 37 7.76 24.92 -4.97
C GLY A 37 9.29 24.81 -4.93
N ASP A 38 9.78 24.05 -3.98
CA ASP A 38 11.22 23.80 -3.79
C ASP A 38 11.75 22.78 -4.81
N PHE A 39 10.90 21.86 -5.27
CA PHE A 39 11.26 20.76 -6.17
C PHE A 39 10.65 20.90 -7.56
N TYR A 40 9.48 21.53 -7.68
CA TYR A 40 8.73 21.64 -8.91
C TYR A 40 8.31 23.09 -9.18
N THR A 41 8.36 23.48 -10.45
CA THR A 41 7.86 24.77 -10.91
C THR A 41 7.07 24.58 -12.20
N HIS A 42 5.78 24.94 -12.16
CA HIS A 42 4.87 24.85 -13.32
C HIS A 42 4.13 26.20 -13.46
N THR A 43 4.51 26.95 -14.50
CA THR A 43 4.00 28.32 -14.69
C THR A 43 3.50 28.59 -16.11
N LEU A 44 3.49 27.56 -16.95
CA LEU A 44 3.05 27.67 -18.35
C LEU A 44 1.97 26.61 -18.64
N MET A 45 0.80 27.05 -19.05
CA MET A 45 -0.24 26.24 -19.64
C MET A 45 -0.78 26.97 -20.86
N THR A 46 -0.49 26.45 -22.03
CA THR A 46 -1.00 27.02 -23.30
C THR A 46 -2.31 26.33 -23.69
N PRO A 47 -3.19 27.00 -24.48
CA PRO A 47 -4.42 26.34 -24.94
C PRO A 47 -4.23 25.03 -25.67
N MET A 48 -3.07 24.84 -26.34
CA MET A 48 -2.73 23.62 -27.06
C MET A 48 -2.54 22.41 -26.10
N PHE A 49 -2.09 22.63 -24.86
CA PHE A 49 -1.82 21.59 -23.87
C PHE A 49 -2.88 21.49 -22.78
N SER A 50 -3.89 22.37 -22.81
CA SER A 50 -5.01 22.29 -21.88
C SER A 50 -6.11 21.39 -22.46
N PRO A 51 -6.47 20.29 -21.78
CA PRO A 51 -7.60 19.44 -22.19
C PRO A 51 -8.96 20.11 -21.89
N GLY A 52 -8.96 21.22 -21.16
CA GLY A 52 -10.18 21.82 -20.60
C GLY A 52 -10.70 21.08 -19.37
N PRO A 53 -11.87 21.50 -18.86
CA PRO A 53 -12.48 20.91 -17.66
C PRO A 53 -12.87 19.45 -17.86
N ASN A 54 -12.55 18.62 -16.86
CA ASN A 54 -13.01 17.23 -16.83
C ASN A 54 -14.50 17.20 -16.40
N PRO A 55 -15.43 16.64 -17.20
CA PRO A 55 -16.85 16.59 -16.86
C PRO A 55 -17.16 15.73 -15.63
N PHE A 56 -16.23 14.85 -15.22
CA PHE A 56 -16.36 14.01 -14.01
C PHE A 56 -15.68 14.61 -12.77
N GLY A 57 -15.18 15.85 -12.86
CA GLY A 57 -14.46 16.54 -11.79
C GLY A 57 -12.99 16.15 -11.67
N ILE A 58 -12.34 16.65 -10.61
CA ILE A 58 -10.94 16.39 -10.34
C ILE A 58 -10.77 14.97 -9.77
N PRO A 59 -9.90 14.12 -10.34
CA PRO A 59 -9.63 12.78 -9.83
C PRO A 59 -9.06 12.79 -8.41
N LYS A 60 -9.38 11.75 -7.63
CA LYS A 60 -8.70 11.53 -6.33
C LYS A 60 -7.28 11.00 -6.54
N ILE A 61 -6.38 11.41 -5.65
CA ILE A 61 -4.98 10.97 -5.65
C ILE A 61 -4.79 9.98 -4.49
N TYR A 62 -4.39 8.77 -4.82
CA TYR A 62 -4.00 7.74 -3.86
C TYR A 62 -2.51 7.45 -3.98
N VAL A 63 -1.83 7.34 -2.86
CA VAL A 63 -0.38 7.10 -2.82
C VAL A 63 -0.07 5.93 -1.90
N ALA A 64 0.81 5.04 -2.35
CA ALA A 64 1.37 4.01 -1.49
C ALA A 64 2.42 4.60 -0.55
N ALA A 65 2.35 4.27 0.72
CA ALA A 65 3.34 4.68 1.68
C ALA A 65 3.69 3.55 2.66
N VAL A 66 4.96 3.55 3.05
CA VAL A 66 5.52 2.71 4.10
C VAL A 66 6.42 3.59 4.95
N GLY A 67 6.32 3.46 6.24
CA GLY A 67 7.07 4.25 7.19
C GLY A 67 6.47 5.64 7.46
N PRO A 68 6.77 6.20 8.65
CA PRO A 68 6.00 7.29 9.26
C PRO A 68 6.05 8.59 8.46
N LEU A 69 7.21 8.98 7.92
CA LEU A 69 7.37 10.25 7.21
C LEU A 69 6.56 10.29 5.91
N MET A 70 6.58 9.20 5.13
CA MET A 70 5.82 9.15 3.88
C MET A 70 4.32 9.03 4.17
N THR A 71 3.92 8.21 5.14
CA THR A 71 2.52 8.09 5.58
C THR A 71 1.95 9.44 6.02
N LYS A 72 2.71 10.22 6.81
CA LYS A 72 2.34 11.58 7.19
C LYS A 72 2.17 12.50 5.97
N ALA A 73 3.15 12.52 5.06
CA ALA A 73 3.12 13.37 3.86
C ALA A 73 1.91 13.03 2.98
N VAL A 74 1.59 11.75 2.82
CA VAL A 74 0.42 11.27 2.06
C VAL A 74 -0.88 11.71 2.73
N ALA A 75 -1.01 11.55 4.05
CA ALA A 75 -2.21 11.99 4.78
C ALA A 75 -2.44 13.51 4.71
N GLU A 76 -1.36 14.30 4.69
CA GLU A 76 -1.46 15.77 4.57
C GLU A 76 -1.83 16.24 3.15
N SER A 77 -1.53 15.49 2.09
CA SER A 77 -1.63 15.98 0.70
C SER A 77 -2.54 15.18 -0.22
N ALA A 78 -2.67 13.88 -0.02
CA ALA A 78 -3.47 12.99 -0.88
C ALA A 78 -4.93 12.83 -0.40
N ASP A 79 -5.70 12.05 -1.15
CA ASP A 79 -7.09 11.70 -0.83
C ASP A 79 -7.21 10.31 -0.20
N GLY A 80 -6.15 9.51 -0.27
CA GLY A 80 -6.11 8.21 0.35
C GLY A 80 -4.75 7.54 0.32
N LEU A 81 -4.64 6.48 1.14
CA LEU A 81 -3.46 5.64 1.28
C LEU A 81 -3.72 4.28 0.64
N LEU A 82 -2.82 3.85 -0.23
CA LEU A 82 -2.71 2.47 -0.67
C LEU A 82 -1.80 1.74 0.33
N VAL A 83 -2.42 0.97 1.21
CA VAL A 83 -1.68 0.22 2.23
C VAL A 83 -0.93 -0.92 1.57
N HIS A 84 0.38 -1.00 1.81
CA HIS A 84 1.22 -2.05 1.25
C HIS A 84 0.79 -3.42 1.78
N PRO A 85 0.79 -4.50 0.96
CA PRO A 85 0.31 -5.82 1.39
C PRO A 85 1.13 -6.46 2.53
N PHE A 86 2.37 -6.03 2.75
CA PHE A 86 3.17 -6.43 3.90
C PHE A 86 2.87 -5.53 5.10
N HIS A 87 1.76 -5.82 5.76
CA HIS A 87 1.28 -5.18 6.99
C HIS A 87 0.44 -6.18 7.79
N THR A 88 0.00 -5.78 8.97
CA THR A 88 -0.93 -6.56 9.80
C THR A 88 -2.00 -5.65 10.39
N PRO A 89 -3.16 -6.18 10.82
CA PRO A 89 -4.17 -5.40 11.53
C PRO A 89 -3.60 -4.65 12.74
N GLN A 90 -2.76 -5.30 13.53
CA GLN A 90 -2.12 -4.71 14.71
C GLN A 90 -1.18 -3.56 14.32
N TYR A 91 -0.30 -3.74 13.34
CA TYR A 91 0.57 -2.65 12.86
C TYR A 91 -0.22 -1.46 12.31
N MET A 92 -1.33 -1.73 11.63
CA MET A 92 -2.25 -0.68 11.18
C MET A 92 -2.79 0.14 12.36
N GLN A 93 -3.30 -0.52 13.40
CA GLN A 93 -3.90 0.11 14.58
C GLN A 93 -2.87 0.86 15.43
N GLU A 94 -1.70 0.26 15.65
CA GLU A 94 -0.70 0.81 16.56
C GLU A 94 0.20 1.86 15.91
N THR A 95 0.38 1.81 14.58
CA THR A 95 1.34 2.67 13.87
C THR A 95 0.70 3.50 12.77
N THR A 96 0.05 2.87 11.78
CA THR A 96 -0.38 3.58 10.57
C THR A 96 -1.54 4.54 10.84
N LEU A 97 -2.60 4.07 11.50
CA LEU A 97 -3.78 4.88 11.82
C LEU A 97 -3.47 6.10 12.69
N PRO A 98 -2.72 5.98 13.80
CA PRO A 98 -2.36 7.14 14.62
C PRO A 98 -1.59 8.22 13.86
N ILE A 99 -0.68 7.82 12.95
CA ILE A 99 0.07 8.76 12.11
C ILE A 99 -0.87 9.51 11.17
N VAL A 100 -1.79 8.79 10.51
CA VAL A 100 -2.74 9.39 9.56
C VAL A 100 -3.69 10.33 10.30
N GLU A 101 -4.27 9.91 11.42
CA GLU A 101 -5.22 10.73 12.20
C GLU A 101 -4.56 12.01 12.72
N SER A 102 -3.34 11.92 13.25
CA SER A 102 -2.56 13.06 13.69
C SER A 102 -2.27 14.03 12.54
N ALA A 103 -1.88 13.51 11.37
CA ALA A 103 -1.58 14.31 10.19
C ALA A 103 -2.85 15.01 9.65
N LEU A 104 -3.96 14.29 9.52
CA LEU A 104 -5.25 14.86 9.09
C LEU A 104 -5.72 15.95 10.05
N SER A 105 -5.65 15.70 11.37
CA SER A 105 -6.01 16.66 12.39
C SER A 105 -5.19 17.95 12.28
N SER A 106 -3.89 17.82 12.00
CA SER A 106 -2.99 19.00 11.86
C SER A 106 -3.37 19.94 10.72
N ILE A 107 -4.09 19.43 9.71
CA ILE A 107 -4.59 20.22 8.56
C ILE A 107 -6.11 20.45 8.59
N GLY A 108 -6.78 20.15 9.73
CA GLY A 108 -8.21 20.33 9.91
C GLY A 108 -9.11 19.37 9.12
N LYS A 109 -8.56 18.27 8.63
CA LYS A 109 -9.33 17.20 7.96
C LYS A 109 -9.76 16.10 8.94
N LYS A 110 -10.88 15.45 8.64
CA LYS A 110 -11.39 14.28 9.38
C LYS A 110 -10.97 12.99 8.68
N ARG A 111 -10.86 11.88 9.45
CA ARG A 111 -10.60 10.54 8.92
C ARG A 111 -11.58 10.14 7.81
N SER A 112 -12.85 10.53 7.93
CA SER A 112 -13.90 10.28 6.93
C SER A 112 -13.67 10.94 5.55
N ASN A 113 -12.71 11.84 5.45
CA ASN A 113 -12.33 12.50 4.20
C ASN A 113 -11.06 11.91 3.57
N PHE A 114 -10.61 10.77 4.07
CA PHE A 114 -9.38 10.13 3.61
C PHE A 114 -9.59 8.61 3.49
N ASP A 115 -9.41 8.05 2.29
CA ASP A 115 -9.68 6.65 2.01
C ASP A 115 -8.47 5.76 2.37
N PHE A 116 -8.72 4.64 3.03
CA PHE A 116 -7.76 3.54 3.17
C PHE A 116 -8.10 2.42 2.18
N SER A 117 -7.19 2.11 1.27
CA SER A 117 -7.27 0.95 0.40
C SER A 117 -6.28 -0.09 0.88
N ILE A 118 -6.78 -1.16 1.48
CA ILE A 118 -5.97 -2.21 2.10
C ILE A 118 -5.76 -3.34 1.11
N SER A 119 -4.49 -3.65 0.80
CA SER A 119 -4.12 -4.85 0.03
C SER A 119 -3.82 -5.98 1.00
N VAL A 120 -4.60 -7.05 0.97
CA VAL A 120 -4.47 -8.20 1.87
C VAL A 120 -3.76 -9.34 1.18
N MET A 121 -2.61 -9.75 1.69
CA MET A 121 -1.89 -10.92 1.20
C MET A 121 -2.72 -12.18 1.47
N THR A 122 -3.04 -12.94 0.43
CA THR A 122 -4.00 -14.04 0.52
C THR A 122 -3.43 -15.33 -0.07
N ALA A 123 -3.35 -16.37 0.76
CA ALA A 123 -2.99 -17.73 0.36
C ALA A 123 -4.23 -18.63 0.43
N THR A 124 -4.78 -19.00 -0.72
CA THR A 124 -5.90 -19.92 -0.84
C THR A 124 -5.85 -20.64 -2.19
N GLY A 125 -6.64 -21.68 -2.37
CA GLY A 125 -6.72 -22.45 -3.60
C GLY A 125 -8.06 -23.16 -3.77
N THR A 126 -8.25 -23.80 -4.92
CA THR A 126 -9.44 -24.63 -5.20
C THR A 126 -9.18 -26.11 -4.95
N ASN A 127 -7.93 -26.49 -4.71
CA ASN A 127 -7.47 -27.84 -4.38
C ASN A 127 -6.15 -27.75 -3.56
N GLU A 128 -5.72 -28.90 -3.02
CA GLU A 128 -4.52 -28.99 -2.18
C GLU A 128 -3.24 -28.51 -2.90
N GLU A 129 -3.08 -28.81 -4.18
CA GLU A 129 -1.91 -28.39 -4.94
C GLU A 129 -1.86 -26.88 -5.11
N SER A 130 -2.97 -26.23 -5.50
CA SER A 130 -3.04 -24.77 -5.66
C SER A 130 -2.91 -24.05 -4.33
N TYR A 131 -3.48 -24.58 -3.26
CA TYR A 131 -3.34 -24.07 -1.90
C TYR A 131 -1.87 -24.08 -1.43
N ASN A 132 -1.18 -25.21 -1.59
CA ASN A 132 0.25 -25.32 -1.23
C ASN A 132 1.13 -24.40 -2.07
N ARG A 133 0.83 -24.20 -3.36
CA ARG A 133 1.51 -23.20 -4.19
C ARG A 133 1.30 -21.79 -3.67
N ALA A 134 0.07 -21.44 -3.26
CA ALA A 134 -0.24 -20.12 -2.72
C ALA A 134 0.50 -19.83 -1.41
N ILE A 135 0.56 -20.81 -0.49
CA ILE A 135 1.35 -20.72 0.74
C ILE A 135 2.82 -20.42 0.43
N ASN A 136 3.44 -21.21 -0.43
CA ASN A 136 4.85 -21.02 -0.79
C ASN A 136 5.10 -19.67 -1.47
N ALA A 137 4.19 -19.23 -2.32
CA ALA A 137 4.28 -17.93 -2.98
C ALA A 137 4.16 -16.77 -1.96
N CYS A 138 3.24 -16.87 -0.99
CA CYS A 138 3.13 -15.89 0.10
C CYS A 138 4.38 -15.88 0.98
N LYS A 139 4.90 -17.04 1.40
CA LYS A 139 6.16 -17.12 2.16
C LYS A 139 7.33 -16.48 1.41
N SER A 140 7.43 -16.70 0.10
CA SER A 140 8.45 -16.08 -0.75
C SER A 140 8.29 -14.55 -0.79
N ALA A 141 7.07 -14.05 -0.98
CA ALA A 141 6.79 -12.60 -0.99
C ALA A 141 7.06 -11.97 0.39
N ILE A 142 6.64 -12.61 1.48
CA ILE A 142 6.92 -12.16 2.85
C ILE A 142 8.44 -12.06 3.07
N SER A 143 9.21 -13.09 2.72
CA SER A 143 10.67 -13.07 2.91
C SER A 143 11.34 -11.95 2.12
N PHE A 144 10.87 -11.68 0.91
CA PHE A 144 11.33 -10.57 0.07
C PHE A 144 11.03 -9.22 0.71
N TYR A 145 9.79 -8.94 1.10
CA TYR A 145 9.40 -7.68 1.73
C TYR A 145 10.10 -7.49 3.08
N ALA A 146 10.10 -8.51 3.92
CA ALA A 146 10.75 -8.52 5.23
C ALA A 146 12.26 -8.25 5.17
N SER A 147 12.91 -8.50 4.03
CA SER A 147 14.33 -8.17 3.82
C SER A 147 14.59 -6.66 3.71
N THR A 148 13.57 -5.87 3.43
CA THR A 148 13.69 -4.43 3.20
C THR A 148 13.67 -3.66 4.53
N PRO A 149 14.68 -2.81 4.82
CA PRO A 149 14.75 -2.08 6.11
C PRO A 149 13.51 -1.25 6.44
N ALA A 150 12.85 -0.66 5.44
CA ALA A 150 11.66 0.15 5.63
C ALA A 150 10.45 -0.62 6.19
N TYR A 151 10.44 -1.94 6.08
CA TYR A 151 9.36 -2.80 6.58
C TYR A 151 9.64 -3.45 7.94
N LYS A 152 10.81 -3.15 8.55
CA LYS A 152 11.21 -3.74 9.83
C LYS A 152 10.18 -3.53 10.92
N GLY A 153 9.51 -2.37 10.96
CA GLY A 153 8.49 -2.05 11.95
C GLY A 153 7.33 -3.05 11.99
N VAL A 154 6.93 -3.60 10.84
CA VAL A 154 5.90 -4.65 10.80
C VAL A 154 6.36 -5.91 11.54
N LEU A 155 7.61 -6.32 11.35
CA LEU A 155 8.19 -7.48 12.04
C LEU A 155 8.36 -7.20 13.55
N GLU A 156 8.81 -6.00 13.92
CA GLU A 156 9.02 -5.60 15.31
C GLU A 156 7.72 -5.65 16.13
N THR A 157 6.60 -5.26 15.54
CA THR A 157 5.27 -5.35 16.17
C THR A 157 4.94 -6.78 16.64
N HIS A 158 5.48 -7.79 15.98
CA HIS A 158 5.22 -9.21 16.25
C HIS A 158 6.43 -9.97 16.83
N GLY A 159 7.48 -9.27 17.26
CA GLY A 159 8.66 -9.91 17.85
C GLY A 159 9.64 -10.52 16.85
N TYR A 160 9.45 -10.32 15.55
CA TYR A 160 10.33 -10.83 14.48
C TYR A 160 11.38 -9.83 13.99
N GLY A 161 11.64 -8.75 14.76
CA GLY A 161 12.54 -7.67 14.33
C GLY A 161 13.94 -8.12 13.93
N ASP A 162 14.48 -9.18 14.56
CA ASP A 162 15.81 -9.74 14.27
C ASP A 162 15.88 -10.49 12.93
N LEU A 163 14.72 -10.87 12.38
CA LEU A 163 14.67 -11.54 11.09
C LEU A 163 15.03 -10.60 9.93
N GLN A 164 14.69 -9.30 10.04
CA GLN A 164 14.92 -8.33 8.96
C GLN A 164 16.40 -8.21 8.56
N PRO A 165 17.37 -7.96 9.45
CA PRO A 165 18.78 -7.85 9.05
C PRO A 165 19.34 -9.16 8.46
N LYS A 166 18.89 -10.30 8.96
CA LYS A 166 19.26 -11.62 8.40
C LYS A 166 18.76 -11.78 6.96
N LEU A 167 17.49 -11.52 6.71
CA LEU A 167 16.91 -11.56 5.36
C LEU A 167 17.54 -10.53 4.42
N ASN A 168 17.86 -9.32 4.92
CA ASN A 168 18.54 -8.30 4.13
C ASN A 168 19.94 -8.75 3.67
N LEU A 169 20.72 -9.39 4.54
CA LEU A 169 22.02 -9.97 4.17
C LEU A 169 21.86 -11.06 3.11
N MET A 170 20.96 -12.01 3.35
CA MET A 170 20.71 -13.12 2.42
C MET A 170 20.21 -12.64 1.05
N SER A 171 19.40 -11.57 1.01
CA SER A 171 18.94 -10.97 -0.25
C SER A 171 20.08 -10.41 -1.10
N LYS A 172 21.11 -9.83 -0.46
CA LYS A 172 22.31 -9.34 -1.13
C LYS A 172 23.19 -10.46 -1.67
N GLU A 173 23.10 -11.64 -1.04
CA GLU A 173 23.80 -12.86 -1.45
C GLU A 173 23.01 -13.67 -2.49
N GLY A 174 21.79 -13.24 -2.85
CA GLY A 174 20.93 -13.94 -3.81
C GLY A 174 20.29 -15.24 -3.30
N LYS A 175 20.24 -15.44 -1.98
CA LYS A 175 19.74 -16.66 -1.31
C LYS A 175 18.21 -16.66 -1.17
N TRP A 176 17.51 -16.40 -2.27
CA TRP A 176 16.04 -16.20 -2.26
C TRP A 176 15.25 -17.42 -1.79
N LYS A 177 15.70 -18.65 -2.15
CA LYS A 177 15.02 -19.89 -1.74
C LYS A 177 15.17 -20.14 -0.24
N GLU A 178 16.38 -19.95 0.27
CA GLU A 178 16.69 -20.13 1.69
C GLU A 178 15.96 -19.09 2.58
N MET A 179 15.76 -17.87 2.07
CA MET A 179 14.97 -16.85 2.74
C MET A 179 13.52 -17.29 2.93
N THR A 180 12.92 -17.93 1.93
CA THR A 180 11.55 -18.43 2.00
C THR A 180 11.36 -19.45 3.12
N SER A 181 12.35 -20.32 3.36
CA SER A 181 12.30 -21.33 4.42
C SER A 181 12.43 -20.77 5.84
N LEU A 182 12.80 -19.49 5.99
CA LEU A 182 12.83 -18.80 7.30
C LEU A 182 11.45 -18.22 7.71
N ILE A 183 10.47 -18.25 6.82
CA ILE A 183 9.11 -17.84 7.11
C ILE A 183 8.33 -19.06 7.62
N ASP A 184 8.17 -19.14 8.92
CA ASP A 184 7.35 -20.18 9.55
C ASP A 184 5.85 -19.95 9.31
N ASP A 185 5.02 -20.88 9.78
CA ASP A 185 3.58 -20.79 9.59
C ASP A 185 2.95 -19.73 10.51
N GLU A 186 3.56 -19.43 11.65
CA GLU A 186 3.08 -18.39 12.55
C GLU A 186 3.23 -17.01 11.92
N LEU A 187 4.41 -16.67 11.39
CA LEU A 187 4.64 -15.42 10.68
C LEU A 187 3.81 -15.31 9.39
N LEU A 188 3.68 -16.43 8.64
CA LEU A 188 2.79 -16.48 7.48
C LEU A 188 1.36 -16.10 7.85
N ASN A 189 0.77 -16.73 8.86
CA ASN A 189 -0.60 -16.47 9.32
C ASN A 189 -0.78 -15.09 9.96
N THR A 190 0.30 -14.52 10.52
CA THR A 190 0.30 -13.15 11.06
C THR A 190 0.15 -12.12 9.94
N VAL A 191 0.86 -12.30 8.83
CA VAL A 191 0.91 -11.32 7.73
C VAL A 191 -0.14 -11.60 6.66
N ALA A 192 -0.37 -12.88 6.31
CA ALA A 192 -1.28 -13.27 5.27
C ALA A 192 -2.58 -13.87 5.81
N VAL A 193 -3.65 -13.75 5.06
CA VAL A 193 -4.83 -14.58 5.23
C VAL A 193 -4.58 -15.92 4.54
N VAL A 194 -4.63 -17.00 5.32
CA VAL A 194 -4.37 -18.36 4.85
C VAL A 194 -5.62 -19.21 5.07
N ALA A 195 -6.24 -19.70 4.02
CA ALA A 195 -7.45 -20.50 4.10
C ALA A 195 -7.52 -21.53 2.96
N GLU A 196 -8.04 -22.72 3.26
CA GLU A 196 -8.10 -23.83 2.30
C GLU A 196 -9.04 -23.56 1.13
N THR A 197 -10.05 -22.70 1.32
CA THR A 197 -11.04 -22.37 0.28
C THR A 197 -11.12 -20.86 0.06
N PRO A 198 -11.48 -20.41 -1.16
CA PRO A 198 -11.69 -18.99 -1.47
C PRO A 198 -12.73 -18.31 -0.58
N GLU A 199 -13.79 -19.04 -0.23
CA GLU A 199 -14.87 -18.54 0.62
C GLU A 199 -14.39 -18.32 2.05
N ALA A 200 -13.66 -19.27 2.63
CA ALA A 200 -13.05 -19.12 3.95
C ALA A 200 -12.02 -17.99 3.99
N ALA A 201 -11.25 -17.80 2.91
CA ALA A 201 -10.34 -16.67 2.78
C ALA A 201 -11.08 -15.33 2.79
N ALA A 202 -12.22 -15.22 2.09
CA ALA A 202 -13.02 -14.01 2.08
C ALA A 202 -13.59 -13.69 3.47
N GLU A 203 -14.11 -14.67 4.20
CA GLU A 203 -14.62 -14.46 5.56
C GLU A 203 -13.49 -14.03 6.53
N GLU A 204 -12.32 -14.62 6.43
CA GLU A 204 -11.18 -14.23 7.25
C GLU A 204 -10.67 -12.82 6.90
N ILE A 205 -10.72 -12.42 5.63
CA ILE A 205 -10.41 -11.04 5.21
C ILE A 205 -11.41 -10.07 5.85
N LYS A 206 -12.72 -10.36 5.82
CA LYS A 206 -13.73 -9.54 6.48
C LYS A 206 -13.47 -9.43 7.98
N ALA A 207 -13.20 -10.56 8.63
CA ALA A 207 -12.97 -10.62 10.07
C ALA A 207 -11.75 -9.79 10.50
N ARG A 208 -10.66 -9.81 9.72
CA ARG A 208 -9.42 -9.09 10.06
C ARG A 208 -9.45 -7.60 9.68
N TYR A 209 -10.08 -7.24 8.57
CA TYR A 209 -9.91 -5.92 7.94
C TYR A 209 -11.22 -5.16 7.69
N GLY A 210 -12.38 -5.77 7.92
CA GLY A 210 -13.67 -5.19 7.59
C GLY A 210 -13.92 -3.80 8.16
N ASP A 211 -13.45 -3.56 9.39
CA ASP A 211 -13.61 -2.28 10.09
C ASP A 211 -12.41 -1.34 9.96
N GLN A 212 -11.34 -1.75 9.25
CA GLN A 212 -10.09 -0.99 9.22
C GLN A 212 -9.91 -0.14 7.96
N GLY A 213 -10.58 -0.48 6.88
CA GLY A 213 -10.39 0.17 5.58
C GLY A 213 -11.69 0.49 4.86
N ASP A 214 -11.60 1.45 3.95
CA ASP A 214 -12.71 1.85 3.08
C ASP A 214 -12.79 0.96 1.83
N ARG A 215 -11.68 0.30 1.50
CA ARG A 215 -11.55 -0.64 0.37
C ARG A 215 -10.62 -1.78 0.73
N ILE A 216 -10.96 -2.99 0.31
CA ILE A 216 -10.13 -4.18 0.48
C ILE A 216 -9.84 -4.79 -0.89
N THR A 217 -8.57 -5.13 -1.11
CA THR A 217 -8.10 -5.79 -2.32
C THR A 217 -7.36 -7.07 -1.95
N PRO A 218 -7.94 -8.26 -2.16
CA PRO A 218 -7.22 -9.52 -2.00
C PRO A 218 -6.04 -9.59 -2.97
N GLY A 219 -4.85 -9.86 -2.46
CA GLY A 219 -3.61 -9.98 -3.23
C GLY A 219 -3.17 -11.45 -3.31
N PHE A 220 -3.18 -12.02 -4.51
CA PHE A 220 -2.77 -13.39 -4.76
C PHE A 220 -1.36 -13.44 -5.36
N TYR A 221 -0.50 -14.27 -4.81
CA TYR A 221 0.89 -14.44 -5.24
C TYR A 221 1.12 -15.70 -6.07
N SER A 222 0.07 -16.51 -6.24
CA SER A 222 0.00 -17.57 -7.23
C SER A 222 -1.19 -17.35 -8.16
N THR A 223 -1.08 -17.82 -9.41
CA THR A 223 -2.15 -17.65 -10.39
C THR A 223 -3.02 -18.90 -10.45
N GLU A 224 -4.34 -18.70 -10.34
CA GLU A 224 -5.35 -19.73 -10.56
C GLU A 224 -6.59 -19.09 -11.20
N ASN A 225 -7.08 -19.68 -12.29
CA ASN A 225 -8.23 -19.12 -13.00
C ASN A 225 -9.49 -19.15 -12.13
N GLY A 226 -10.20 -18.03 -12.07
CA GLY A 226 -11.46 -17.91 -11.34
C GLY A 226 -11.32 -17.71 -9.83
N LEU A 227 -10.14 -17.92 -9.23
CA LEU A 227 -9.90 -17.80 -7.79
C LEU A 227 -10.29 -16.41 -7.26
N ALA A 228 -9.76 -15.37 -7.90
CA ALA A 228 -10.03 -13.99 -7.50
C ALA A 228 -11.52 -13.64 -7.57
N ALA A 229 -12.23 -14.11 -8.60
CA ALA A 229 -13.67 -13.87 -8.75
C ALA A 229 -14.44 -14.47 -7.58
N ARG A 230 -14.16 -15.71 -7.17
CA ARG A 230 -14.83 -16.38 -6.05
C ARG A 230 -14.61 -15.65 -4.72
N VAL A 231 -13.39 -15.25 -4.42
CA VAL A 231 -13.09 -14.47 -3.20
C VAL A 231 -13.84 -13.13 -3.23
N ILE A 232 -13.83 -12.42 -4.37
CA ILE A 232 -14.48 -11.10 -4.49
C ILE A 232 -15.99 -11.21 -4.40
N GLU A 233 -16.61 -12.24 -4.98
CA GLU A 233 -18.05 -12.48 -4.88
C GLU A 233 -18.47 -12.72 -3.43
N THR A 234 -17.72 -13.51 -2.68
CA THR A 234 -17.99 -13.75 -1.25
C THR A 234 -17.77 -12.48 -0.41
N LEU A 235 -16.77 -11.65 -0.75
CA LEU A 235 -16.53 -10.36 -0.06
C LEU A 235 -17.67 -9.35 -0.26
N LYS A 236 -18.44 -9.43 -1.35
CA LYS A 236 -19.55 -8.52 -1.65
C LYS A 236 -20.86 -8.89 -0.94
N ASN A 237 -21.00 -10.13 -0.53
CA ASN A 237 -22.16 -10.65 0.20
C ASN A 237 -21.97 -10.50 1.72
#